data_bd2cbac692c388c3c735f9ade1b99923
#
_entry.id   bd2cbac692c388c3c735f9ade1b99923
#
_cell.length_a   1.000
_cell.length_b   1.000
_cell.length_c   1.000
_cell.angle_alpha   90.00
_cell.angle_beta   90.00
_cell.angle_gamma   90.00
#
_symmetry.space_group_name_H-M   'P 1'
#
loop_
_entity.id
_entity.type
_entity.pdbx_description
1 polymer ?
#
loop_
_entity_poly.entity_id
_entity_poly.type
_entity_poly.pdbx_seq_one_letter_code
_entity_poly.pdbx_strand_id
1 'polypeptide(L)'
;LRITAPVLWGEVVLAPLILDFNKKYPKVRFIADFSNETSDIYRENIHIAFRSTNLKDEPYLARFIANDEFVLCASKEYLSSKIIPKTPQNLLELDFITLANNGSQFDRIDFVYKDQPYHQHLRGELHFNNKQVIYETVKAGLGYAVLPRYLVSKELASNILIEMLPDYRIKGAAFYALYTQRRKESALINHFIDFVGDSVNS
;
A
#
# COMPACT_ATOMS: atom_id res chain seq x y z
N LEU A 1 -15.05 9.20 -15.76
CA LEU A 1 -14.14 9.65 -14.71
C LEU A 1 -12.70 9.48 -15.13
N ARG A 2 -11.86 10.51 -15.00
CA ARG A 2 -10.40 10.44 -15.15
C ARG A 2 -9.78 10.31 -13.77
N ILE A 3 -9.04 9.23 -13.52
CA ILE A 3 -8.57 8.85 -12.19
C ILE A 3 -7.08 8.54 -12.26
N THR A 4 -6.33 8.88 -11.21
CA THR A 4 -4.96 8.41 -11.03
C THR A 4 -4.77 7.80 -9.64
N ALA A 5 -3.86 6.84 -9.55
CA ALA A 5 -3.48 6.17 -8.30
C ALA A 5 -2.04 5.66 -8.38
N PRO A 6 -1.36 5.37 -7.25
CA PRO A 6 -0.10 4.64 -7.27
C PRO A 6 -0.27 3.29 -7.97
N VAL A 7 0.75 2.88 -8.75
CA VAL A 7 0.67 1.70 -9.62
C VAL A 7 0.12 0.48 -8.88
N LEU A 8 0.78 0.07 -7.82
CA LEU A 8 0.42 -1.16 -7.09
C LEU A 8 -0.99 -1.10 -6.49
N TRP A 9 -1.37 0.01 -5.85
CA TRP A 9 -2.71 0.17 -5.27
C TRP A 9 -3.78 0.26 -6.36
N GLY A 10 -3.44 0.93 -7.47
CA GLY A 10 -4.29 1.03 -8.65
C GLY A 10 -4.62 -0.35 -9.24
N GLU A 11 -3.61 -1.19 -9.40
CA GLU A 11 -3.77 -2.53 -9.96
C GLU A 11 -4.48 -3.51 -9.01
N VAL A 12 -4.08 -3.54 -7.75
CA VAL A 12 -4.55 -4.56 -6.79
C VAL A 12 -5.91 -4.19 -6.19
N VAL A 13 -6.16 -2.91 -5.91
CA VAL A 13 -7.35 -2.46 -5.20
C VAL A 13 -8.32 -1.72 -6.12
N LEU A 14 -7.86 -0.67 -6.80
CA LEU A 14 -8.77 0.24 -7.51
C LEU A 14 -9.32 -0.36 -8.81
N ALA A 15 -8.52 -1.08 -9.59
CA ALA A 15 -8.97 -1.65 -10.86
C ALA A 15 -10.13 -2.64 -10.68
N PRO A 16 -10.09 -3.61 -9.74
CA PRO A 16 -11.25 -4.45 -9.43
C PRO A 16 -12.50 -3.63 -9.05
N LEU A 17 -12.34 -2.58 -8.23
CA LEU A 17 -13.44 -1.72 -7.82
C LEU A 17 -14.02 -0.90 -8.97
N ILE A 18 -13.18 -0.42 -9.90
CA ILE A 18 -13.64 0.22 -11.15
C ILE A 18 -14.50 -0.74 -11.96
N LEU A 19 -14.07 -2.00 -12.10
CA LEU A 19 -14.84 -3.02 -12.85
C LEU A 19 -16.19 -3.29 -12.18
N ASP A 20 -16.23 -3.42 -10.87
CA ASP A 20 -17.48 -3.68 -10.13
C ASP A 20 -18.41 -2.45 -10.15
N PHE A 21 -17.86 -1.24 -10.05
CA PHE A 21 -18.65 -0.03 -10.21
C PHE A 21 -19.21 0.08 -11.65
N ASN A 22 -18.41 -0.23 -12.67
CA ASN A 22 -18.84 -0.16 -14.06
C ASN A 22 -19.94 -1.18 -14.40
N LYS A 23 -19.94 -2.38 -13.79
CA LYS A 23 -21.05 -3.35 -13.89
C LYS A 23 -22.37 -2.76 -13.38
N LYS A 24 -22.33 -1.99 -12.28
CA LYS A 24 -23.51 -1.33 -11.71
C LYS A 24 -23.94 -0.08 -12.49
N TYR A 25 -22.97 0.63 -13.09
CA TYR A 25 -23.16 1.90 -13.78
C TYR A 25 -22.51 1.88 -15.18
N PRO A 26 -23.02 1.10 -16.14
CA PRO A 26 -22.36 0.82 -17.42
C PRO A 26 -22.20 2.04 -18.34
N LYS A 27 -22.92 3.13 -18.06
CA LYS A 27 -22.78 4.41 -18.79
C LYS A 27 -21.59 5.26 -18.31
N VAL A 28 -20.97 4.92 -17.19
CA VAL A 28 -19.81 5.64 -16.68
C VAL A 28 -18.56 5.19 -17.42
N ARG A 29 -17.86 6.17 -18.03
CA ARG A 29 -16.58 5.92 -18.70
C ARG A 29 -15.45 6.24 -17.75
N PHE A 30 -14.43 5.37 -17.70
CA PHE A 30 -13.22 5.54 -16.91
C PHE A 30 -12.00 5.73 -17.81
N ILE A 31 -11.12 6.62 -17.41
CA ILE A 31 -9.75 6.77 -17.88
C ILE A 31 -8.91 6.68 -16.60
N ALA A 32 -8.25 5.57 -16.38
CA ALA A 32 -7.42 5.34 -15.20
C ALA A 32 -5.95 5.33 -15.61
N ASP A 33 -5.16 6.15 -14.93
CA ASP A 33 -3.71 6.21 -15.06
C ASP A 33 -3.07 5.83 -13.74
N PHE A 34 -2.36 4.71 -13.72
CA PHE A 34 -1.67 4.22 -12.53
C PHE A 34 -0.19 4.59 -12.60
N SER A 35 0.19 5.60 -11.84
CA SER A 35 1.54 6.16 -11.82
C SER A 35 1.95 6.55 -10.40
N ASN A 36 3.23 6.33 -10.07
CA ASN A 36 3.83 6.79 -8.83
C ASN A 36 4.33 8.24 -8.91
N GLU A 37 4.26 8.84 -10.10
CA GLU A 37 4.60 10.25 -10.29
C GLU A 37 3.51 11.16 -9.74
N THR A 38 3.91 12.35 -9.27
CA THR A 38 2.97 13.35 -8.81
C THR A 38 2.33 14.03 -10.01
N SER A 39 1.03 13.79 -10.22
CA SER A 39 0.24 14.42 -11.28
C SER A 39 -0.34 15.76 -10.83
N ASP A 40 -0.30 16.77 -11.69
CA ASP A 40 -1.03 18.01 -11.46
C ASP A 40 -2.51 17.79 -11.80
N ILE A 41 -3.35 17.66 -10.77
CA ILE A 41 -4.79 17.37 -10.90
C ILE A 41 -5.49 18.44 -11.77
N TYR A 42 -5.08 19.70 -11.69
CA TYR A 42 -5.67 20.79 -12.48
C TYR A 42 -5.27 20.74 -13.95
N ARG A 43 -3.96 20.63 -14.22
CA ARG A 43 -3.42 20.67 -15.59
C ARG A 43 -3.82 19.45 -16.40
N GLU A 44 -3.83 18.29 -15.79
CA GLU A 44 -4.15 17.03 -16.43
C GLU A 44 -5.65 16.71 -16.43
N ASN A 45 -6.47 17.63 -15.91
CA ASN A 45 -7.93 17.47 -15.81
C ASN A 45 -8.36 16.18 -15.11
N ILE A 46 -7.60 15.75 -14.07
CA ILE A 46 -7.90 14.61 -13.24
C ILE A 46 -9.13 14.90 -12.39
N HIS A 47 -10.03 13.95 -12.30
CA HIS A 47 -11.24 14.07 -11.48
C HIS A 47 -10.97 13.66 -10.05
N ILE A 48 -10.23 12.56 -9.85
CA ILE A 48 -9.89 11.99 -8.54
C ILE A 48 -8.45 11.47 -8.61
N ALA A 49 -7.61 11.88 -7.68
CA ALA A 49 -6.31 11.27 -7.47
C ALA A 49 -6.30 10.55 -6.12
N PHE A 50 -6.09 9.24 -6.14
CA PHE A 50 -5.89 8.47 -4.93
C PHE A 50 -4.42 8.50 -4.56
N ARG A 51 -4.08 8.90 -3.32
CA ARG A 51 -2.70 9.04 -2.88
C ARG A 51 -2.55 8.71 -1.39
N SER A 52 -1.45 8.05 -1.04
CA SER A 52 -0.99 7.92 0.34
C SER A 52 -0.14 9.15 0.66
N THR A 53 -0.64 10.06 1.48
CA THR A 53 0.00 11.36 1.74
C THR A 53 -0.29 11.87 3.15
N ASN A 54 0.60 12.74 3.62
CA ASN A 54 0.35 13.61 4.76
C ASN A 54 -0.16 14.94 4.21
N LEU A 55 -1.43 15.26 4.45
CA LEU A 55 -2.19 16.40 3.90
C LEU A 55 -1.65 17.80 4.30
N LYS A 56 -0.40 17.94 4.62
CA LYS A 56 0.19 19.26 4.89
C LYS A 56 0.44 19.94 3.55
N ASP A 57 -0.26 21.05 3.32
CA ASP A 57 -0.07 21.98 2.19
C ASP A 57 -0.60 21.54 0.81
N GLU A 58 -1.54 20.62 0.73
CA GLU A 58 -2.17 20.26 -0.53
C GLU A 58 -3.27 21.25 -0.93
N PRO A 59 -3.26 21.80 -2.17
CA PRO A 59 -4.27 22.74 -2.66
C PRO A 59 -5.57 22.06 -3.07
N TYR A 60 -5.75 20.79 -2.72
CA TYR A 60 -6.87 19.94 -3.10
C TYR A 60 -7.79 19.64 -1.90
N LEU A 61 -9.05 19.36 -2.19
CA LEU A 61 -9.91 18.73 -1.20
C LEU A 61 -9.48 17.28 -1.05
N ALA A 62 -9.48 16.81 0.19
CA ALA A 62 -9.09 15.46 0.53
C ALA A 62 -10.22 14.74 1.26
N ARG A 63 -10.50 13.52 0.84
CA ARG A 63 -11.40 12.62 1.54
C ARG A 63 -10.65 11.38 1.95
N PHE A 64 -10.68 11.06 3.23
CA PHE A 64 -10.06 9.86 3.77
C PHE A 64 -10.70 8.60 3.15
N ILE A 65 -9.86 7.66 2.75
CA ILE A 65 -10.26 6.36 2.20
C ILE A 65 -9.95 5.25 3.20
N ALA A 66 -8.68 5.08 3.58
CA ALA A 66 -8.22 4.05 4.50
C ALA A 66 -6.85 4.39 5.07
N ASN A 67 -6.42 3.66 6.07
CA ASN A 67 -5.01 3.63 6.46
C ASN A 67 -4.24 2.66 5.55
N ASP A 68 -3.04 3.06 5.13
CA ASP A 68 -2.12 2.18 4.42
C ASP A 68 -1.45 1.27 5.46
N GLU A 69 -1.95 0.04 5.58
CA GLU A 69 -1.43 -0.93 6.54
C GLU A 69 -0.28 -1.72 5.93
N PHE A 70 0.82 -1.83 6.67
CA PHE A 70 1.97 -2.65 6.31
C PHE A 70 2.13 -3.82 7.26
N VAL A 71 2.60 -4.93 6.72
CA VAL A 71 2.92 -6.12 7.48
C VAL A 71 4.35 -6.57 7.19
N LEU A 72 5.00 -7.11 8.20
CA LEU A 72 6.26 -7.81 8.07
C LEU A 72 5.94 -9.28 7.81
N CYS A 73 6.36 -9.83 6.68
CA CYS A 73 6.01 -11.19 6.33
C CYS A 73 7.14 -11.94 5.60
N ALA A 74 7.09 -13.25 5.70
CA ALA A 74 7.94 -14.19 4.99
C ALA A 74 7.13 -15.42 4.55
N SER A 75 7.64 -16.19 3.58
CA SER A 75 6.97 -17.45 3.23
C SER A 75 7.09 -18.48 4.35
N LYS A 76 6.08 -19.33 4.46
CA LYS A 76 6.08 -20.45 5.40
C LYS A 76 7.29 -21.38 5.17
N GLU A 77 7.66 -21.58 3.92
CA GLU A 77 8.82 -22.38 3.54
C GLU A 77 10.13 -21.78 4.07
N TYR A 78 10.35 -20.49 3.87
CA TYR A 78 11.53 -19.79 4.40
C TYR A 78 11.63 -19.92 5.92
N LEU A 79 10.53 -19.73 6.63
CA LEU A 79 10.50 -19.80 8.10
C LEU A 79 10.64 -21.22 8.65
N SER A 80 10.41 -22.28 7.84
CA SER A 80 10.48 -23.67 8.30
C SER A 80 11.87 -24.08 8.81
N SER A 81 12.91 -23.43 8.32
CA SER A 81 14.33 -23.67 8.71
C SER A 81 14.92 -22.58 9.60
N LYS A 82 14.12 -21.60 10.02
CA LYS A 82 14.56 -20.43 10.80
C LYS A 82 13.89 -20.37 12.17
N ILE A 83 14.49 -19.66 13.09
CA ILE A 83 13.85 -19.32 14.36
C ILE A 83 12.86 -18.19 14.09
N ILE A 84 11.59 -18.38 14.43
CA ILE A 84 10.56 -17.35 14.27
C ILE A 84 10.89 -16.17 15.18
N PRO A 85 11.05 -14.95 14.65
CA PRO A 85 11.41 -13.79 15.44
C PRO A 85 10.30 -13.43 16.44
N LYS A 86 10.68 -13.13 17.67
CA LYS A 86 9.78 -12.67 18.75
C LYS A 86 9.97 -11.18 19.04
N THR A 87 11.07 -10.60 18.62
CA THR A 87 11.40 -9.19 18.78
C THR A 87 12.04 -8.66 17.50
N PRO A 88 12.00 -7.33 17.26
CA PRO A 88 12.67 -6.74 16.10
C PRO A 88 14.16 -7.02 16.00
N GLN A 89 14.86 -7.22 17.13
CA GLN A 89 16.28 -7.62 17.12
C GLN A 89 16.51 -8.96 16.45
N ASN A 90 15.59 -9.92 16.58
CA ASN A 90 15.73 -11.22 15.96
C ASN A 90 15.69 -11.17 14.42
N LEU A 91 15.21 -10.06 13.84
CA LEU A 91 15.21 -9.82 12.39
C LEU A 91 16.62 -9.72 11.80
N LEU A 92 17.63 -9.38 12.61
CA LEU A 92 19.03 -9.29 12.18
C LEU A 92 19.63 -10.65 11.76
N GLU A 93 19.01 -11.73 12.18
CA GLU A 93 19.44 -13.10 11.86
C GLU A 93 18.76 -13.65 10.58
N LEU A 94 17.92 -12.82 9.93
CA LEU A 94 17.11 -13.20 8.80
C LEU A 94 17.45 -12.34 7.56
N ASP A 95 17.12 -12.85 6.39
CA ASP A 95 17.45 -12.22 5.11
C ASP A 95 16.40 -11.15 4.76
N PHE A 96 16.73 -9.87 4.98
CA PHE A 96 15.84 -8.74 4.68
C PHE A 96 15.88 -8.37 3.20
N ILE A 97 14.69 -8.27 2.59
CA ILE A 97 14.51 -7.79 1.22
C ILE A 97 13.99 -6.36 1.31
N THR A 98 14.77 -5.41 0.80
CA THR A 98 14.49 -3.98 1.01
C THR A 98 13.99 -3.28 -0.25
N LEU A 99 13.16 -2.26 -0.02
CA LEU A 99 12.76 -1.32 -1.06
C LEU A 99 13.85 -0.26 -1.23
N ALA A 100 14.38 -0.12 -2.43
CA ALA A 100 15.34 0.92 -2.77
C ALA A 100 14.73 1.88 -3.79
N ASN A 101 14.78 3.18 -3.51
CA ASN A 101 14.35 4.23 -4.43
C ASN A 101 15.47 5.24 -4.62
N ASN A 102 15.83 5.52 -5.89
CA ASN A 102 16.77 6.59 -6.27
C ASN A 102 18.06 6.65 -5.43
N GLY A 103 18.66 5.46 -5.15
CA GLY A 103 19.89 5.36 -4.39
C GLY A 103 19.74 5.39 -2.86
N SER A 104 18.54 5.60 -2.34
CA SER A 104 18.24 5.40 -0.92
C SER A 104 17.79 3.98 -0.66
N GLN A 105 18.28 3.38 0.42
CA GLN A 105 17.86 2.07 0.89
C GLN A 105 16.98 2.26 2.11
N PHE A 106 15.80 1.64 2.11
CA PHE A 106 14.97 1.55 3.31
C PHE A 106 15.52 0.41 4.17
N ASP A 107 16.48 0.75 5.01
CA ASP A 107 17.16 -0.16 5.92
C ASP A 107 16.65 -0.05 7.36
N ARG A 108 15.66 0.82 7.60
CA ARG A 108 15.05 1.03 8.91
C ARG A 108 13.55 0.77 8.84
N ILE A 109 13.06 -0.02 9.79
CA ILE A 109 11.63 -0.20 10.02
C ILE A 109 11.24 0.54 11.30
N ASP A 110 10.22 1.40 11.18
CA ASP A 110 9.63 2.10 12.32
C ASP A 110 8.39 1.34 12.79
N PHE A 111 8.46 0.79 13.99
CA PHE A 111 7.39 0.06 14.65
C PHE A 111 6.70 0.91 15.72
N VAL A 112 5.49 0.53 16.07
CA VAL A 112 4.80 0.96 17.28
C VAL A 112 4.46 -0.30 18.09
N TYR A 113 4.99 -0.39 19.30
CA TYR A 113 4.74 -1.48 20.26
C TYR A 113 4.24 -0.90 21.59
N LYS A 114 3.02 -1.29 22.02
CA LYS A 114 2.37 -0.74 23.24
C LYS A 114 2.36 0.78 23.24
N ASP A 115 2.00 1.38 22.09
CA ASP A 115 1.95 2.84 21.85
C ASP A 115 3.28 3.58 22.00
N GLN A 116 4.40 2.85 22.10
CA GLN A 116 5.74 3.42 22.10
C GLN A 116 6.41 3.22 20.73
N PRO A 117 7.09 4.25 20.22
CA PRO A 117 7.86 4.13 18.98
C PRO A 117 9.08 3.25 19.21
N TYR A 118 9.33 2.38 18.27
CA TYR A 118 10.51 1.53 18.22
C TYR A 118 11.04 1.50 16.80
N HIS A 119 12.34 1.47 16.60
CA HIS A 119 12.92 1.32 15.26
C HIS A 119 14.02 0.27 15.26
N GLN A 120 14.14 -0.40 14.13
CA GLN A 120 15.18 -1.40 13.87
C GLN A 120 15.88 -1.08 12.57
N HIS A 121 17.19 -0.92 12.61
CA HIS A 121 18.02 -0.89 11.42
C HIS A 121 18.32 -2.32 10.98
N LEU A 122 18.14 -2.56 9.69
CA LEU A 122 18.30 -3.86 9.06
C LEU A 122 19.25 -3.71 7.85
N ARG A 123 19.89 -4.77 7.49
CA ARG A 123 20.71 -4.81 6.28
C ARG A 123 20.17 -5.89 5.36
N GLY A 124 19.74 -5.49 4.16
CA GLY A 124 19.34 -6.41 3.12
C GLY A 124 20.43 -6.59 2.07
N GLU A 125 20.48 -7.75 1.46
CA GLU A 125 21.35 -8.00 0.29
C GLU A 125 20.57 -7.92 -1.02
N LEU A 126 19.24 -8.08 -0.97
CA LEU A 126 18.34 -7.93 -2.11
C LEU A 126 17.61 -6.60 -2.03
N HIS A 127 17.80 -5.77 -3.07
CA HIS A 127 17.25 -4.41 -3.15
C HIS A 127 16.46 -4.25 -4.44
N PHE A 128 15.19 -3.87 -4.33
CA PHE A 128 14.33 -3.64 -5.48
C PHE A 128 13.58 -2.30 -5.32
N ASN A 129 13.31 -1.63 -6.43
CA ASN A 129 12.50 -0.42 -6.46
C ASN A 129 11.01 -0.70 -6.72
N ASN A 130 10.61 -1.97 -6.73
CA ASN A 130 9.26 -2.41 -7.07
C ASN A 130 8.74 -3.40 -6.02
N LYS A 131 7.64 -3.04 -5.35
CA LYS A 131 7.03 -3.86 -4.29
C LYS A 131 6.45 -5.18 -4.81
N GLN A 132 6.03 -5.25 -6.08
CA GLN A 132 5.58 -6.51 -6.69
C GLN A 132 6.73 -7.50 -6.82
N VAL A 133 7.91 -7.04 -7.21
CA VAL A 133 9.11 -7.89 -7.27
C VAL A 133 9.51 -8.37 -5.87
N ILE A 134 9.45 -7.48 -4.87
CA ILE A 134 9.70 -7.84 -3.46
C ILE A 134 8.72 -8.93 -3.01
N TYR A 135 7.43 -8.76 -3.29
CA TYR A 135 6.40 -9.75 -2.96
C TYR A 135 6.69 -11.13 -3.59
N GLU A 136 7.03 -11.18 -4.88
CA GLU A 136 7.38 -12.46 -5.53
C GLU A 136 8.65 -13.07 -4.94
N THR A 137 9.64 -12.24 -4.56
CA THR A 137 10.88 -12.69 -3.92
C THR A 137 10.61 -13.31 -2.55
N VAL A 138 9.73 -12.68 -1.75
CA VAL A 138 9.28 -13.21 -0.44
C VAL A 138 8.54 -14.54 -0.61
N LYS A 139 7.64 -14.63 -1.60
CA LYS A 139 6.91 -15.88 -1.92
C LYS A 139 7.85 -17.01 -2.33
N ALA A 140 8.91 -16.69 -3.07
CA ALA A 140 9.93 -17.63 -3.48
C ALA A 140 10.83 -18.12 -2.32
N GLY A 141 10.62 -17.64 -1.10
CA GLY A 141 11.37 -18.10 0.07
C GLY A 141 12.79 -17.53 0.19
N LEU A 142 13.07 -16.37 -0.40
CA LEU A 142 14.39 -15.76 -0.40
C LEU A 142 14.62 -14.78 0.76
N GLY A 143 13.64 -14.62 1.65
CA GLY A 143 13.76 -13.75 2.80
C GLY A 143 12.40 -13.20 3.27
N TYR A 144 12.47 -12.09 3.99
CA TYR A 144 11.30 -11.37 4.52
C TYR A 144 11.30 -9.90 4.10
N ALA A 145 10.11 -9.30 4.07
CA ALA A 145 9.97 -7.88 3.73
C ALA A 145 8.79 -7.21 4.47
N VAL A 146 8.77 -5.88 4.39
CA VAL A 146 7.62 -5.05 4.73
C VAL A 146 6.79 -4.83 3.46
N LEU A 147 5.56 -5.31 3.46
CA LEU A 147 4.66 -5.24 2.32
C LEU A 147 3.30 -4.65 2.72
N PRO A 148 2.61 -3.95 1.81
CA PRO A 148 1.23 -3.52 2.06
C PRO A 148 0.31 -4.73 2.32
N ARG A 149 -0.53 -4.64 3.36
CA ARG A 149 -1.47 -5.73 3.71
C ARG A 149 -2.37 -6.12 2.54
N TYR A 150 -2.87 -5.14 1.77
CA TYR A 150 -3.74 -5.40 0.62
C TYR A 150 -3.07 -6.27 -0.47
N LEU A 151 -1.74 -6.22 -0.59
CA LEU A 151 -0.99 -7.03 -1.57
C LEU A 151 -0.89 -8.50 -1.16
N VAL A 152 -0.79 -8.77 0.15
CA VAL A 152 -0.45 -10.10 0.69
C VAL A 152 -1.61 -10.78 1.43
N SER A 153 -2.79 -10.14 1.48
CA SER A 153 -3.93 -10.63 2.28
C SER A 153 -4.38 -12.04 1.92
N LYS A 154 -4.36 -12.42 0.65
CA LYS A 154 -4.72 -13.77 0.19
C LYS A 154 -3.71 -14.83 0.66
N GLU A 155 -2.44 -14.52 0.57
CA GLU A 155 -1.33 -15.40 0.98
C GLU A 155 -1.27 -15.54 2.50
N LEU A 156 -1.57 -14.47 3.25
CA LEU A 156 -1.72 -14.54 4.71
C LEU A 156 -2.91 -15.42 5.10
N ALA A 157 -4.07 -15.21 4.46
CA ALA A 157 -5.27 -16.02 4.74
C ALA A 157 -5.09 -17.51 4.41
N SER A 158 -4.29 -17.83 3.39
CA SER A 158 -3.98 -19.21 2.99
C SER A 158 -2.73 -19.80 3.66
N ASN A 159 -2.08 -19.07 4.58
CA ASN A 159 -0.83 -19.45 5.24
C ASN A 159 0.35 -19.77 4.28
N ILE A 160 0.34 -19.21 3.08
CA ILE A 160 1.50 -19.20 2.17
C ILE A 160 2.55 -18.23 2.70
N LEU A 161 2.11 -17.04 3.09
CA LEU A 161 2.90 -16.07 3.84
C LEU A 161 2.48 -16.06 5.31
N ILE A 162 3.44 -15.83 6.18
CA ILE A 162 3.25 -15.72 7.62
C ILE A 162 3.59 -14.30 8.05
N GLU A 163 2.67 -13.66 8.75
CA GLU A 163 2.92 -12.37 9.39
C GLU A 163 3.83 -12.57 10.60
N MET A 164 4.92 -11.83 10.63
CA MET A 164 5.88 -11.85 11.73
C MET A 164 5.68 -10.62 12.62
N LEU A 165 5.93 -10.77 13.91
CA LEU A 165 5.85 -9.70 14.91
C LEU A 165 4.51 -8.92 14.87
N PRO A 166 3.35 -9.57 14.91
CA PRO A 166 2.04 -8.91 14.75
C PRO A 166 1.76 -7.84 15.84
N ASP A 167 2.39 -7.94 17.01
CA ASP A 167 2.26 -6.95 18.08
C ASP A 167 3.06 -5.66 17.80
N TYR A 168 3.97 -5.70 16.84
CA TYR A 168 4.80 -4.57 16.40
C TYR A 168 4.21 -3.95 15.13
N ARG A 169 3.27 -3.02 15.30
CA ARG A 169 2.60 -2.37 14.17
C ARG A 169 3.58 -1.52 13.38
N ILE A 170 3.53 -1.59 12.07
CA ILE A 170 4.31 -0.72 11.18
C ILE A 170 3.42 0.47 10.81
N LYS A 171 3.92 1.68 11.05
CA LYS A 171 3.17 2.90 10.78
C LYS A 171 3.11 3.15 9.26
N GLY A 172 1.91 3.16 8.72
CA GLY A 172 1.60 3.60 7.36
C GLY A 172 1.12 5.05 7.32
N ALA A 173 1.02 5.61 6.13
CA ALA A 173 0.34 6.87 5.89
C ALA A 173 -1.16 6.64 5.62
N ALA A 174 -1.96 7.69 5.79
CA ALA A 174 -3.37 7.62 5.40
C ALA A 174 -3.52 7.76 3.87
N PHE A 175 -4.47 7.04 3.32
CA PHE A 175 -4.81 7.06 1.90
C PHE A 175 -6.03 7.94 1.66
N TYR A 176 -5.92 8.86 0.71
CA TYR A 176 -6.95 9.86 0.43
C TYR A 176 -7.35 9.87 -1.04
N ALA A 177 -8.61 10.22 -1.30
CA ALA A 177 -9.07 10.69 -2.58
C ALA A 177 -8.93 12.22 -2.62
N LEU A 178 -8.08 12.73 -3.52
CA LEU A 178 -7.84 14.15 -3.74
C LEU A 178 -8.62 14.61 -4.96
N TYR A 179 -9.30 15.77 -4.87
CA TYR A 179 -10.08 16.34 -5.97
C TYR A 179 -10.18 17.86 -5.83
N THR A 180 -10.55 18.54 -6.91
CA THR A 180 -10.62 20.01 -6.91
C THR A 180 -11.96 20.52 -6.36
N GLN A 181 -11.99 21.76 -5.86
CA GLN A 181 -13.21 22.44 -5.40
C GLN A 181 -14.33 22.41 -6.45
N ARG A 182 -14.01 22.56 -7.74
CA ARG A 182 -15.00 22.52 -8.84
C ARG A 182 -15.72 21.18 -8.95
N ARG A 183 -15.16 20.11 -8.38
CA ARG A 183 -15.70 18.76 -8.47
C ARG A 183 -16.42 18.31 -7.20
N LYS A 184 -16.40 19.13 -6.16
CA LYS A 184 -17.04 18.84 -4.86
C LYS A 184 -18.54 18.53 -4.98
N GLU A 185 -19.25 19.22 -5.88
CA GLU A 185 -20.68 19.05 -6.07
C GLU A 185 -21.06 17.96 -7.08
N SER A 186 -20.09 17.28 -7.67
CA SER A 186 -20.35 16.20 -8.63
C SER A 186 -20.86 14.95 -7.91
N ALA A 187 -22.15 14.65 -8.06
CA ALA A 187 -22.77 13.45 -7.49
C ALA A 187 -22.04 12.16 -7.92
N LEU A 188 -21.58 12.07 -9.17
CA LEU A 188 -20.85 10.92 -9.68
C LEU A 188 -19.50 10.73 -8.99
N ILE A 189 -18.75 11.83 -8.78
CA ILE A 189 -17.45 11.78 -8.10
C ILE A 189 -17.64 11.35 -6.64
N ASN A 190 -18.56 11.97 -5.94
CA ASN A 190 -18.84 11.64 -4.55
C ASN A 190 -19.28 10.18 -4.40
N HIS A 191 -20.19 9.72 -5.27
CA HIS A 191 -20.68 8.34 -5.24
C HIS A 191 -19.57 7.31 -5.51
N PHE A 192 -18.64 7.61 -6.44
CA PHE A 192 -17.50 6.73 -6.69
C PHE A 192 -16.52 6.70 -5.51
N ILE A 193 -16.24 7.86 -4.89
CA ILE A 193 -15.37 7.94 -3.70
C ILE A 193 -16.00 7.18 -2.53
N ASP A 194 -17.32 7.31 -2.31
CA ASP A 194 -18.06 6.56 -1.28
C ASP A 194 -17.95 5.05 -1.54
N PHE A 195 -18.21 4.63 -2.77
CA PHE A 195 -18.13 3.22 -3.15
C PHE A 195 -16.74 2.63 -2.90
N VAL A 196 -15.67 3.36 -3.24
CA VAL A 196 -14.29 2.91 -2.98
C VAL A 196 -14.03 2.85 -1.47
N GLY A 197 -14.41 3.90 -0.72
CA GLY A 197 -14.21 3.94 0.73
C GLY A 197 -14.93 2.81 1.46
N ASP A 198 -16.19 2.54 1.13
CA ASP A 198 -16.98 1.46 1.72
C ASP A 198 -16.38 0.08 1.40
N SER A 199 -15.92 -0.11 0.16
CA SER A 199 -15.36 -1.39 -0.28
C SER A 199 -13.98 -1.71 0.32
N VAL A 200 -13.18 -0.69 0.63
CA VAL A 200 -11.85 -0.89 1.23
C VAL A 200 -11.93 -1.13 2.74
N ASN A 201 -13.00 -0.64 3.40
CA ASN A 201 -13.18 -0.77 4.86
C ASN A 201 -14.15 -1.90 5.25
N SER A 202 -14.70 -2.66 4.31
CA SER A 202 -15.55 -3.84 4.54
C SER A 202 -14.71 -5.11 4.66
#